data_82a665d94872835c41eab8e7d543f2af
#
_entry.id   82a665d94872835c41eab8e7d543f2af
#
_cell.length_a   1.000
_cell.length_b   1.000
_cell.length_c   1.000
_cell.angle_alpha   90.00
_cell.angle_beta   90.00
_cell.angle_gamma   90.00
#
_symmetry.space_group_name_H-M   'P 1'
#
loop_
_entity.id
_entity.type
_entity.pdbx_description
1 polymer ?
#
loop_
_entity_poly.entity_id
_entity_poly.type
_entity_poly.pdbx_seq_one_letter_code
_entity_poly.pdbx_strand_id
1 'polypeptide(L)'
;MKKKSDWRTRFIRLCAVVLPLIVLCFTACKDEDKEENLPFDPTKPVVITDFSPKSGGIGNNIILYGENFGNDPKKLKVIVGGKEANIISVKNNILYCVVPRMATEGDVEISVYDDNGEEVAFAEAEEKFTYVKQWLVSTLAGQRFENEKDAFQGEGAFDACGCIKGATWFSFDPKSNFDHLYLTCYNISSIRLIDLEEKTVTMQASLAAIGDKPSIINWTADENQDMIISRDLAKDGNVNVLKKRASDFKTEVKLGESKQKQAVGAFVHPKTGRIYYALYPDQVIYEYDFENKTTTKIATHPRVKETLRMVVHPTGKYAYLLRQYNERGNGYISRMDYNSTTDQFSTPYIVAGSASGSGYRDGVGSRAQLNGPTQGVFVKNPEYAGEEDEYDFYFCDERNHCIRILTPTGRVVTFAGRGNDSSDPGFANGALRLEARFAYPWALAYDEKRKCFYVGERGMSRDGKEQAVIRKIAMEE
;
A
#
# COMPACT_ATOMS: atom_id res chain seq x y z
N MET A 1 -40.09 37.74 -40.09
CA MET A 1 -39.03 38.66 -39.71
C MET A 1 -38.90 38.68 -38.20
N LYS A 2 -37.89 38.00 -37.65
CA LYS A 2 -37.55 37.96 -36.18
C LYS A 2 -36.40 38.97 -35.99
N LYS A 3 -36.61 40.02 -35.19
CA LYS A 3 -35.57 40.97 -34.77
C LYS A 3 -34.52 40.22 -33.89
N LYS A 4 -33.26 40.17 -34.31
CA LYS A 4 -32.10 39.81 -33.47
C LYS A 4 -31.85 40.97 -32.50
N SER A 5 -31.95 40.71 -31.19
CA SER A 5 -31.59 41.67 -30.15
C SER A 5 -30.06 41.79 -30.07
N ASP A 6 -29.62 43.02 -30.24
CA ASP A 6 -28.19 43.36 -30.21
C ASP A 6 -27.67 43.38 -28.76
N TRP A 7 -27.07 42.28 -28.33
CA TRP A 7 -26.52 42.09 -26.98
C TRP A 7 -25.12 42.73 -26.82
N ARG A 8 -24.47 43.10 -27.92
CA ARG A 8 -23.13 43.71 -27.89
C ARG A 8 -23.11 45.11 -27.27
N THR A 9 -24.17 45.88 -27.43
CA THR A 9 -24.26 47.27 -26.93
C THR A 9 -24.50 47.32 -25.41
N ARG A 10 -25.06 46.27 -24.81
CA ARG A 10 -25.24 46.18 -23.34
C ARG A 10 -23.98 45.74 -22.62
N PHE A 11 -23.11 44.95 -23.28
CA PHE A 11 -21.84 44.48 -22.69
C PHE A 11 -20.78 45.59 -22.59
N ILE A 12 -20.75 46.48 -23.59
CA ILE A 12 -19.80 47.61 -23.63
C ILE A 12 -20.13 48.68 -22.56
N ARG A 13 -21.40 48.84 -22.20
CA ARG A 13 -21.77 49.79 -21.12
C ARG A 13 -21.54 49.27 -19.72
N LEU A 14 -21.52 47.93 -19.52
CA LEU A 14 -21.21 47.32 -18.22
C LEU A 14 -19.70 47.30 -17.97
N CYS A 15 -18.89 47.10 -19.00
CA CYS A 15 -17.43 47.13 -18.87
C CYS A 15 -16.88 48.57 -18.62
N ALA A 16 -17.57 49.60 -19.04
CA ALA A 16 -17.11 51.00 -18.87
C ALA A 16 -17.33 51.55 -17.45
N VAL A 17 -18.20 50.91 -16.63
CA VAL A 17 -18.46 51.34 -15.25
C VAL A 17 -17.70 50.49 -14.21
N VAL A 18 -17.31 49.26 -14.57
CA VAL A 18 -16.59 48.34 -13.67
C VAL A 18 -15.06 48.51 -13.75
N LEU A 19 -14.54 49.00 -14.90
CA LEU A 19 -13.10 49.20 -15.08
C LEU A 19 -12.47 50.27 -14.15
N PRO A 20 -13.14 51.41 -13.83
CA PRO A 20 -12.56 52.38 -12.91
C PRO A 20 -12.62 51.92 -11.42
N LEU A 21 -13.53 50.98 -11.04
CA LEU A 21 -13.60 50.48 -9.70
C LEU A 21 -12.51 49.39 -9.39
N ILE A 22 -12.10 48.65 -10.42
CA ILE A 22 -11.04 47.63 -10.28
C ILE A 22 -9.64 48.29 -10.25
N VAL A 23 -9.45 49.42 -10.90
CA VAL A 23 -8.17 50.16 -10.88
C VAL A 23 -7.94 50.87 -9.56
N LEU A 24 -9.00 51.21 -8.81
CA LEU A 24 -8.86 51.81 -7.47
C LEU A 24 -8.53 50.80 -6.37
N CYS A 25 -8.75 49.52 -6.61
CA CYS A 25 -8.34 48.47 -5.66
C CYS A 25 -6.87 48.00 -5.81
N PHE A 26 -6.19 48.37 -6.91
CA PHE A 26 -4.77 47.99 -7.12
C PHE A 26 -3.75 49.04 -6.68
N THR A 27 -4.20 50.20 -6.16
CA THR A 27 -3.28 51.25 -5.68
C THR A 27 -3.14 51.25 -4.15
N ALA A 28 -3.80 50.33 -3.43
CA ALA A 28 -3.71 50.25 -1.96
C ALA A 28 -2.78 49.15 -1.43
N CYS A 29 -2.07 48.43 -2.32
CA CYS A 29 -1.09 47.41 -1.91
C CYS A 29 0.30 47.77 -2.45
N LYS A 30 0.96 48.74 -1.85
CA LYS A 30 2.35 49.05 -2.20
C LYS A 30 3.27 49.38 -1.04
N ASP A 31 2.82 49.31 0.19
CA ASP A 31 3.67 49.65 1.36
C ASP A 31 3.81 48.53 2.43
N GLU A 32 3.15 47.34 2.27
CA GLU A 32 3.27 46.27 3.25
C GLU A 32 4.46 45.31 3.02
N ASP A 33 5.08 45.31 1.84
CA ASP A 33 6.15 44.34 1.50
C ASP A 33 7.55 44.69 2.08
N LYS A 34 7.70 45.79 2.75
CA LYS A 34 9.01 46.22 3.29
C LYS A 34 9.28 45.80 4.72
N GLU A 35 8.27 45.46 5.50
CA GLU A 35 8.44 45.04 6.91
C GLU A 35 8.65 43.53 7.10
N GLU A 36 8.33 42.71 6.11
CA GLU A 36 8.31 41.26 6.27
C GLU A 36 9.69 40.54 6.23
N ASN A 37 10.74 41.18 5.80
CA ASN A 37 12.08 40.55 5.63
C ASN A 37 13.17 41.21 6.46
N LEU A 38 12.87 41.57 7.70
CA LEU A 38 13.81 42.17 8.61
C LEU A 38 14.70 41.10 9.27
N PRO A 39 15.98 41.37 9.49
CA PRO A 39 16.85 40.52 10.30
C PRO A 39 16.38 40.56 11.77
N PHE A 40 16.81 39.56 12.54
CA PHE A 40 16.58 39.50 13.98
C PHE A 40 17.14 40.77 14.65
N ASP A 41 16.35 41.40 15.51
CA ASP A 41 16.70 42.56 16.28
C ASP A 41 16.98 42.16 17.75
N PRO A 42 18.21 42.17 18.23
CA PRO A 42 18.56 41.74 19.59
C PRO A 42 18.01 42.65 20.70
N THR A 43 17.45 43.80 20.33
CA THR A 43 16.82 44.71 21.30
C THR A 43 15.34 44.44 21.53
N LYS A 44 14.74 43.55 20.76
CA LYS A 44 13.34 43.16 20.86
C LYS A 44 13.19 41.69 21.27
N PRO A 45 12.16 41.36 22.04
CA PRO A 45 11.88 39.95 22.34
C PRO A 45 11.49 39.19 21.09
N VAL A 46 11.82 37.90 21.04
CA VAL A 46 11.18 36.94 20.15
C VAL A 46 9.86 36.48 20.78
N VAL A 47 8.80 36.40 20.02
CA VAL A 47 7.48 35.99 20.53
C VAL A 47 6.81 35.07 19.51
N ILE A 48 6.26 33.94 19.99
CA ILE A 48 5.30 33.14 19.23
C ILE A 48 3.89 33.56 19.67
N THR A 49 3.13 34.19 18.80
CA THR A 49 1.75 34.62 19.07
C THR A 49 0.73 33.56 18.80
N ASP A 50 1.00 32.70 17.80
CA ASP A 50 0.11 31.62 17.41
C ASP A 50 0.86 30.59 16.53
N PHE A 51 0.25 29.43 16.31
CA PHE A 51 0.68 28.50 15.26
C PHE A 51 -0.51 27.73 14.68
N SER A 52 -0.38 27.25 13.45
CA SER A 52 -1.45 26.51 12.77
C SER A 52 -0.86 25.47 11.80
N PRO A 53 -1.44 24.25 11.75
CA PRO A 53 -2.52 23.72 12.58
C PRO A 53 -2.08 23.38 14.01
N LYS A 54 -3.04 23.28 14.94
CA LYS A 54 -2.77 22.90 16.35
C LYS A 54 -2.49 21.41 16.52
N SER A 55 -2.75 20.60 15.48
CA SER A 55 -2.50 19.16 15.48
C SER A 55 -2.06 18.67 14.11
N GLY A 56 -1.29 17.60 14.09
CA GLY A 56 -0.85 16.96 12.84
C GLY A 56 0.16 15.86 13.11
N GLY A 57 0.47 15.09 12.07
CA GLY A 57 1.50 14.04 12.13
C GLY A 57 2.74 14.42 11.32
N ILE A 58 3.67 13.48 11.23
CA ILE A 58 4.91 13.63 10.47
C ILE A 58 4.68 14.19 9.06
N GLY A 59 5.51 15.13 8.66
CA GLY A 59 5.48 15.71 7.32
C GLY A 59 4.39 16.76 7.10
N ASN A 60 3.49 17.00 8.05
CA ASN A 60 2.56 18.12 7.95
C ASN A 60 3.29 19.45 8.09
N ASN A 61 2.89 20.43 7.29
CA ASN A 61 3.38 21.80 7.44
C ASN A 61 2.73 22.43 8.67
N ILE A 62 3.53 23.18 9.42
CA ILE A 62 3.10 24.02 10.52
C ILE A 62 3.64 25.44 10.28
N ILE A 63 2.81 26.41 10.55
CA ILE A 63 3.14 27.83 10.42
C ILE A 63 3.15 28.43 11.82
N LEU A 64 4.27 29.02 12.20
CA LEU A 64 4.39 29.81 13.42
C LEU A 64 4.19 31.27 13.06
N TYR A 65 3.34 31.96 13.82
CA TYR A 65 3.10 33.39 13.76
C TYR A 65 3.71 34.03 14.99
N GLY A 66 4.35 35.17 14.83
CA GLY A 66 4.99 35.83 15.95
C GLY A 66 5.69 37.13 15.56
N GLU A 67 6.69 37.47 16.32
CA GLU A 67 7.48 38.68 16.10
C GLU A 67 8.97 38.39 16.27
N ASN A 68 9.77 39.08 15.47
CA ASN A 68 11.23 39.12 15.57
C ASN A 68 11.95 37.79 15.37
N PHE A 69 11.41 36.91 14.48
CA PHE A 69 12.09 35.65 14.12
C PHE A 69 13.35 35.89 13.27
N GLY A 70 13.48 37.08 12.63
CA GLY A 70 14.52 37.34 11.64
C GLY A 70 14.21 36.73 10.28
N ASN A 71 15.23 36.66 9.42
CA ASN A 71 15.08 36.21 8.02
C ASN A 71 16.08 35.12 7.59
N ASP A 72 16.91 34.63 8.52
CA ASP A 72 17.90 33.58 8.26
C ASP A 72 17.50 32.26 8.96
N PRO A 73 17.00 31.24 8.23
CA PRO A 73 16.61 29.97 8.85
C PRO A 73 17.78 29.20 9.47
N LYS A 74 19.03 29.52 9.13
CA LYS A 74 20.21 28.86 9.70
C LYS A 74 20.52 29.31 11.12
N LYS A 75 19.99 30.46 11.51
CA LYS A 75 20.14 31.02 12.87
C LYS A 75 18.97 30.64 13.79
N LEU A 76 18.09 29.77 13.32
CA LEU A 76 16.89 29.38 14.04
C LEU A 76 16.87 27.88 14.31
N LYS A 77 16.35 27.53 15.46
CA LYS A 77 15.97 26.16 15.81
C LYS A 77 14.53 26.17 16.29
N VAL A 78 13.71 25.30 15.69
CA VAL A 78 12.30 25.11 16.07
C VAL A 78 12.14 23.73 16.66
N ILE A 79 11.51 23.64 17.82
CA ILE A 79 11.10 22.37 18.44
C ILE A 79 9.59 22.26 18.36
N VAL A 80 9.09 21.12 17.95
CA VAL A 80 7.66 20.77 17.93
C VAL A 80 7.48 19.44 18.63
N GLY A 81 6.79 19.43 19.77
CA GLY A 81 6.57 18.23 20.54
C GLY A 81 7.85 17.49 20.94
N GLY A 82 8.85 18.26 21.41
CA GLY A 82 10.14 17.75 21.90
C GLY A 82 11.11 17.28 20.79
N LYS A 83 10.83 17.57 19.51
CA LYS A 83 11.71 17.21 18.37
C LYS A 83 12.01 18.41 17.49
N GLU A 84 13.22 18.46 16.96
CA GLU A 84 13.65 19.53 16.06
C GLU A 84 12.93 19.43 14.72
N ALA A 85 12.28 20.54 14.33
CA ALA A 85 11.52 20.67 13.10
C ALA A 85 12.39 21.23 11.96
N ASN A 86 12.21 20.73 10.75
CA ASN A 86 12.88 21.27 9.58
C ASN A 86 12.22 22.58 9.14
N ILE A 87 12.95 23.67 9.16
CA ILE A 87 12.48 25.00 8.74
C ILE A 87 12.52 25.08 7.22
N ILE A 88 11.38 25.38 6.61
CA ILE A 88 11.23 25.58 5.16
C ILE A 88 11.61 27.02 4.79
N SER A 89 11.06 27.99 5.53
CA SER A 89 11.30 29.42 5.31
C SER A 89 10.93 30.24 6.54
N VAL A 90 11.49 31.42 6.65
CA VAL A 90 11.17 32.41 7.68
C VAL A 90 11.15 33.82 7.08
N LYS A 91 10.22 34.61 7.57
CA LYS A 91 10.13 36.07 7.34
C LYS A 91 9.69 36.70 8.67
N ASN A 92 10.55 37.41 9.31
CA ASN A 92 10.41 38.09 10.60
C ASN A 92 9.24 37.70 11.54
N ASN A 93 8.01 37.61 11.03
CA ASN A 93 6.78 37.37 11.78
C ASN A 93 6.06 36.04 11.40
N ILE A 94 6.56 35.32 10.38
CA ILE A 94 5.99 34.05 9.92
C ILE A 94 7.13 33.07 9.65
N LEU A 95 7.01 31.87 10.22
CA LEU A 95 7.94 30.77 9.99
C LEU A 95 7.18 29.53 9.54
N TYR A 96 7.65 28.90 8.46
CA TYR A 96 7.13 27.63 7.95
C TYR A 96 8.11 26.53 8.30
N CYS A 97 7.62 25.48 8.98
CA CYS A 97 8.39 24.28 9.26
C CYS A 97 7.54 23.02 9.10
N VAL A 98 8.18 21.85 9.20
CA VAL A 98 7.56 20.55 9.03
C VAL A 98 7.55 19.82 10.36
N VAL A 99 6.39 19.27 10.74
CA VAL A 99 6.24 18.42 11.93
C VAL A 99 7.24 17.25 11.85
N PRO A 100 8.15 17.13 12.82
CA PRO A 100 9.21 16.13 12.78
C PRO A 100 8.66 14.73 13.10
N ARG A 101 9.44 13.72 12.69
CA ARG A 101 9.18 12.33 13.05
C ARG A 101 9.34 12.11 14.55
N MET A 102 8.45 11.29 15.13
CA MET A 102 8.45 10.95 16.57
C MET A 102 8.28 12.16 17.48
N ALA A 103 7.68 13.24 17.00
CA ALA A 103 7.16 14.27 17.87
C ALA A 103 6.09 13.66 18.80
N THR A 104 5.88 14.31 19.93
CA THR A 104 4.82 13.94 20.88
C THR A 104 3.86 15.11 21.06
N GLU A 105 2.82 14.96 21.86
CA GLU A 105 2.12 16.13 22.37
C GLU A 105 3.09 16.98 23.19
N GLY A 106 3.19 18.27 22.91
CA GLY A 106 4.16 19.11 23.59
C GLY A 106 4.27 20.51 23.04
N ASP A 107 5.27 21.20 23.52
CA ASP A 107 5.48 22.61 23.30
C ASP A 107 5.96 22.89 21.88
N VAL A 108 5.71 24.11 21.41
CA VAL A 108 6.26 24.68 20.18
C VAL A 108 7.19 25.80 20.57
N GLU A 109 8.47 25.61 20.30
CA GLU A 109 9.55 26.48 20.76
C GLU A 109 10.36 27.01 19.59
N ILE A 110 10.90 28.19 19.72
CA ILE A 110 11.88 28.78 18.81
C ILE A 110 13.06 29.32 19.58
N SER A 111 14.28 28.96 19.15
CA SER A 111 15.54 29.55 19.60
C SER A 111 16.22 30.32 18.47
N VAL A 112 16.79 31.47 18.76
CA VAL A 112 17.60 32.27 17.83
C VAL A 112 19.05 32.22 18.26
N TYR A 113 19.93 32.00 17.30
CA TYR A 113 21.39 31.89 17.52
C TYR A 113 22.15 33.04 16.83
N ASP A 114 23.24 33.48 17.45
CA ASP A 114 24.15 34.44 16.86
C ASP A 114 25.13 33.81 15.87
N ASP A 115 26.07 34.60 15.33
CA ASP A 115 27.12 34.15 14.40
C ASP A 115 28.15 33.21 15.06
N ASN A 116 28.20 33.14 16.37
CA ASN A 116 29.09 32.26 17.14
C ASN A 116 28.39 30.94 17.49
N GLY A 117 27.07 30.80 17.21
CA GLY A 117 26.26 29.64 17.55
C GLY A 117 25.79 29.67 19.03
N GLU A 118 25.80 30.81 19.70
CA GLU A 118 25.23 30.98 21.04
C GLU A 118 23.74 31.36 20.93
N GLU A 119 22.89 30.76 21.79
CA GLU A 119 21.46 31.08 21.86
C GLU A 119 21.29 32.47 22.48
N VAL A 120 20.71 33.40 21.72
CA VAL A 120 20.52 34.78 22.11
C VAL A 120 19.09 35.17 22.41
N ALA A 121 18.12 34.34 21.97
CA ALA A 121 16.71 34.53 22.28
C ALA A 121 15.95 33.21 22.21
N PHE A 122 14.87 33.12 22.98
CA PHE A 122 13.98 31.98 23.07
C PHE A 122 12.52 32.41 23.21
N ALA A 123 11.60 31.68 22.62
CA ALA A 123 10.18 31.83 22.86
C ALA A 123 9.47 30.46 22.78
N GLU A 124 8.39 30.35 23.53
CA GLU A 124 7.51 29.18 23.57
C GLU A 124 6.07 29.64 23.29
N ALA A 125 5.31 28.81 22.55
CA ALA A 125 3.91 29.07 22.30
C ALA A 125 3.06 28.79 23.56
N GLU A 126 2.00 29.56 23.77
CA GLU A 126 1.10 29.35 24.90
C GLU A 126 0.35 28.02 24.83
N GLU A 127 -0.01 27.57 23.61
CA GLU A 127 -0.72 26.33 23.36
C GLU A 127 0.24 25.21 22.94
N LYS A 128 -0.12 23.97 23.32
CA LYS A 128 0.64 22.79 22.94
C LYS A 128 0.22 22.24 21.57
N PHE A 129 1.16 21.65 20.86
CA PHE A 129 0.91 20.92 19.63
C PHE A 129 0.44 19.50 19.96
N THR A 130 -0.67 19.06 19.36
CA THR A 130 -1.18 17.68 19.47
C THR A 130 -0.64 16.84 18.32
N TYR A 131 0.28 15.93 18.62
CA TYR A 131 0.80 15.02 17.61
C TYR A 131 -0.19 13.90 17.29
N VAL A 132 -0.49 13.72 16.02
CA VAL A 132 -1.38 12.67 15.51
C VAL A 132 -0.53 11.58 14.87
N LYS A 133 -0.45 10.42 15.54
CA LYS A 133 0.23 9.24 14.99
C LYS A 133 -0.32 8.87 13.61
N GLN A 134 0.56 8.53 12.70
CA GLN A 134 0.22 8.18 11.33
C GLN A 134 0.69 6.78 10.97
N TRP A 135 0.07 6.21 9.95
CA TRP A 135 0.56 5.01 9.30
C TRP A 135 1.83 5.31 8.51
N LEU A 136 2.86 4.51 8.73
CA LEU A 136 4.13 4.61 8.03
C LEU A 136 4.49 3.34 7.29
N VAL A 137 5.23 3.50 6.21
CA VAL A 137 5.93 2.41 5.52
C VAL A 137 7.37 2.36 6.01
N SER A 138 7.82 1.17 6.39
CA SER A 138 9.21 0.88 6.74
C SER A 138 9.68 -0.39 6.02
N THR A 139 10.99 -0.64 5.98
CA THR A 139 11.55 -1.92 5.55
C THR A 139 11.53 -2.88 6.74
N LEU A 140 10.89 -4.04 6.58
CA LEU A 140 10.89 -5.09 7.60
C LEU A 140 12.14 -5.97 7.48
N ALA A 141 12.35 -6.52 6.30
CA ALA A 141 13.42 -7.49 6.07
C ALA A 141 13.99 -7.34 4.66
N GLY A 142 15.27 -7.64 4.55
CA GLY A 142 16.01 -7.56 3.31
C GLY A 142 16.74 -6.25 3.12
N GLN A 143 17.80 -6.31 2.32
CA GLN A 143 18.64 -5.16 1.95
C GLN A 143 18.72 -5.07 0.43
N ARG A 144 18.87 -3.84 -0.05
CA ARG A 144 19.23 -3.57 -1.44
C ARG A 144 20.73 -3.41 -1.54
N PHE A 145 21.31 -4.06 -2.53
CA PHE A 145 22.73 -3.94 -2.82
C PHE A 145 22.96 -3.10 -4.07
N GLU A 146 23.96 -2.25 -4.05
CA GLU A 146 24.39 -1.49 -5.22
C GLU A 146 25.18 -2.38 -6.21
N ASN A 147 25.83 -3.43 -5.71
CA ASN A 147 26.66 -4.35 -6.47
C ASN A 147 26.12 -5.78 -6.47
N GLU A 148 26.19 -6.42 -7.61
CA GLU A 148 25.64 -7.72 -7.95
C GLU A 148 26.27 -8.91 -7.22
N LYS A 149 27.48 -8.76 -6.67
CA LYS A 149 28.26 -9.85 -6.08
C LYS A 149 27.86 -10.15 -4.62
N ASP A 150 27.25 -9.19 -3.95
CA ASP A 150 26.84 -9.35 -2.53
C ASP A 150 25.45 -9.96 -2.40
N ALA A 151 25.08 -10.48 -3.47
CA ALA A 151 23.83 -11.13 -3.85
C ALA A 151 22.96 -11.68 -2.71
N PHE A 152 22.09 -12.18 -3.04
CA PHE A 152 20.95 -13.01 -2.78
C PHE A 152 21.29 -14.14 -1.77
N GLN A 153 21.04 -13.90 -0.51
CA GLN A 153 20.93 -14.98 0.47
C GLN A 153 19.45 -15.27 0.78
N GLY A 154 18.62 -14.26 1.00
CA GLY A 154 17.20 -14.40 1.29
C GLY A 154 16.92 -15.20 2.58
N GLU A 155 17.93 -15.33 3.42
CA GLU A 155 17.90 -16.07 4.69
C GLU A 155 18.77 -15.37 5.74
N GLY A 156 18.37 -15.46 7.01
CA GLY A 156 19.04 -14.85 8.13
C GLY A 156 18.17 -13.85 8.88
N ALA A 157 18.78 -13.07 9.76
CA ALA A 157 18.09 -11.99 10.48
C ALA A 157 17.52 -10.94 9.51
N PHE A 158 16.46 -10.24 9.90
CA PHE A 158 15.75 -9.29 9.03
C PHE A 158 16.65 -8.21 8.42
N ASP A 159 17.59 -7.72 9.18
CA ASP A 159 18.58 -6.72 8.77
C ASP A 159 19.76 -7.26 7.97
N ALA A 160 19.95 -8.60 7.96
CA ALA A 160 21.06 -9.29 7.34
C ALA A 160 20.68 -10.31 6.27
N CYS A 161 19.40 -10.61 6.07
CA CYS A 161 18.96 -11.68 5.16
C CYS A 161 19.17 -11.37 3.66
N GLY A 162 19.66 -10.19 3.33
CA GLY A 162 19.89 -9.80 1.94
C GLY A 162 18.59 -9.59 1.13
N CYS A 163 18.71 -9.66 -0.18
CA CYS A 163 17.57 -9.45 -1.09
C CYS A 163 16.64 -10.67 -1.11
N ILE A 164 15.31 -10.45 -1.04
CA ILE A 164 14.29 -11.51 -1.11
C ILE A 164 13.67 -11.52 -2.50
N LYS A 165 14.19 -12.36 -3.39
CA LYS A 165 13.86 -12.36 -4.81
C LYS A 165 12.54 -13.07 -5.12
N GLY A 166 11.70 -12.43 -5.95
CA GLY A 166 10.53 -13.07 -6.54
C GLY A 166 9.35 -13.31 -5.59
N ALA A 167 9.19 -12.46 -4.59
CA ALA A 167 8.05 -12.50 -3.67
C ALA A 167 6.71 -12.42 -4.44
N THR A 168 5.82 -13.40 -4.26
CA THR A 168 4.57 -13.48 -5.01
C THR A 168 3.32 -13.72 -4.18
N TRP A 169 3.42 -14.35 -3.01
CA TRP A 169 2.26 -14.60 -2.18
C TRP A 169 2.64 -14.77 -0.73
N PHE A 170 1.93 -14.08 0.16
CA PHE A 170 2.00 -14.27 1.59
C PHE A 170 0.85 -15.13 2.11
N SER A 171 1.14 -15.95 3.12
CA SER A 171 0.13 -16.70 3.86
C SER A 171 0.58 -16.92 5.30
N PHE A 172 -0.19 -16.42 6.26
CA PHE A 172 0.05 -16.73 7.67
C PHE A 172 -0.25 -18.20 7.96
N ASP A 173 0.58 -18.80 8.79
CA ASP A 173 0.26 -20.10 9.40
C ASP A 173 -0.86 -19.89 10.42
N PRO A 174 -2.04 -20.51 10.21
CA PRO A 174 -3.17 -20.31 11.11
C PRO A 174 -2.93 -20.84 12.54
N LYS A 175 -1.91 -21.71 12.76
CA LYS A 175 -1.55 -22.22 14.09
C LYS A 175 -0.45 -21.41 14.79
N SER A 176 0.15 -20.44 14.13
CA SER A 176 1.25 -19.66 14.68
C SER A 176 0.84 -18.39 15.43
N ASN A 177 -0.45 -18.12 15.56
CA ASN A 177 -0.93 -16.86 16.13
C ASN A 177 -0.27 -15.62 15.49
N PHE A 178 -0.16 -15.62 14.15
CA PHE A 178 0.49 -14.57 13.32
C PHE A 178 2.01 -14.43 13.53
N ASP A 179 2.70 -15.41 14.09
CA ASP A 179 4.15 -15.32 14.24
C ASP A 179 4.90 -15.89 13.02
N HIS A 180 4.29 -16.82 12.29
CA HIS A 180 4.87 -17.43 11.09
C HIS A 180 4.15 -16.95 9.82
N LEU A 181 4.86 -16.23 8.96
CA LEU A 181 4.39 -15.76 7.65
C LEU A 181 5.16 -16.49 6.54
N TYR A 182 4.47 -17.29 5.75
CA TYR A 182 5.06 -17.97 4.59
C TYR A 182 5.01 -17.08 3.36
N LEU A 183 6.08 -17.14 2.57
CA LEU A 183 6.24 -16.40 1.31
C LEU A 183 6.59 -17.34 0.17
N THR A 184 5.82 -17.36 -0.90
CA THR A 184 6.23 -18.00 -2.15
C THR A 184 7.16 -17.09 -2.94
N CYS A 185 8.25 -17.66 -3.42
CA CYS A 185 9.27 -16.99 -4.23
C CYS A 185 9.35 -17.64 -5.61
N TYR A 186 8.63 -17.07 -6.57
CA TYR A 186 8.45 -17.65 -7.91
C TYR A 186 9.76 -17.81 -8.67
N ASN A 187 10.57 -16.75 -8.73
CA ASN A 187 11.79 -16.75 -9.58
C ASN A 187 12.89 -17.69 -9.10
N ILE A 188 12.86 -18.07 -7.82
CA ILE A 188 13.82 -18.99 -7.23
C ILE A 188 13.19 -20.30 -6.78
N SER A 189 11.94 -20.54 -7.18
CA SER A 189 11.23 -21.80 -6.91
C SER A 189 11.32 -22.24 -5.45
N SER A 190 11.07 -21.33 -4.52
CA SER A 190 11.20 -21.62 -3.08
C SER A 190 10.03 -21.06 -2.27
N ILE A 191 9.88 -21.60 -1.06
CA ILE A 191 9.01 -21.09 -0.02
C ILE A 191 9.90 -20.66 1.12
N ARG A 192 9.67 -19.44 1.61
CA ARG A 192 10.35 -18.86 2.76
C ARG A 192 9.41 -18.82 3.96
N LEU A 193 9.93 -19.10 5.13
CA LEU A 193 9.30 -18.78 6.41
C LEU A 193 9.91 -17.47 6.92
N ILE A 194 9.05 -16.54 7.23
CA ILE A 194 9.35 -15.28 7.91
C ILE A 194 8.84 -15.43 9.33
N ASP A 195 9.77 -15.62 10.25
CA ASP A 195 9.48 -15.69 11.68
C ASP A 195 9.50 -14.27 12.24
N LEU A 196 8.31 -13.79 12.63
CA LEU A 196 8.13 -12.41 13.08
C LEU A 196 8.50 -12.20 14.56
N GLU A 197 8.62 -13.29 15.33
CA GLU A 197 9.05 -13.24 16.72
C GLU A 197 10.58 -13.31 16.79
N GLU A 198 11.18 -14.29 16.13
CA GLU A 198 12.65 -14.45 16.05
C GLU A 198 13.30 -13.46 15.07
N LYS A 199 12.51 -12.75 14.27
CA LYS A 199 12.94 -11.76 13.25
C LYS A 199 13.93 -12.36 12.24
N THR A 200 13.60 -13.54 11.73
CA THR A 200 14.42 -14.26 10.76
C THR A 200 13.64 -14.64 9.51
N VAL A 201 14.37 -14.82 8.41
CA VAL A 201 13.88 -15.41 7.17
C VAL A 201 14.64 -16.70 6.93
N THR A 202 13.92 -17.82 6.74
CA THR A 202 14.51 -19.13 6.48
C THR A 202 13.87 -19.81 5.27
N MET A 203 14.59 -20.70 4.63
CA MET A 203 14.03 -21.50 3.53
C MET A 203 13.27 -22.69 4.08
N GLN A 204 11.95 -22.69 3.92
CA GLN A 204 11.10 -23.83 4.29
C GLN A 204 11.17 -24.95 3.26
N ALA A 205 11.16 -24.62 1.97
CA ALA A 205 11.23 -25.59 0.90
C ALA A 205 11.87 -25.01 -0.36
N SER A 206 12.70 -25.80 -1.03
CA SER A 206 13.21 -25.53 -2.37
C SER A 206 12.54 -26.46 -3.38
N LEU A 207 11.93 -25.90 -4.41
CA LEU A 207 11.30 -26.62 -5.51
C LEU A 207 12.14 -26.54 -6.81
N ALA A 208 13.32 -25.92 -6.72
CA ALA A 208 14.17 -25.66 -7.87
C ALA A 208 14.64 -26.94 -8.58
N ALA A 209 14.93 -28.02 -7.80
CA ALA A 209 15.41 -29.28 -8.34
C ALA A 209 14.40 -29.97 -9.27
N ILE A 210 13.09 -29.83 -8.99
CA ILE A 210 12.00 -30.36 -9.82
C ILE A 210 11.50 -29.35 -10.83
N GLY A 211 11.98 -28.08 -10.75
CA GLY A 211 11.62 -26.98 -11.65
C GLY A 211 10.18 -26.49 -11.50
N ASP A 212 9.54 -26.79 -10.40
CA ASP A 212 8.22 -26.31 -10.07
C ASP A 212 8.27 -24.88 -9.52
N LYS A 213 7.20 -24.12 -9.74
CA LYS A 213 7.09 -22.74 -9.29
C LYS A 213 5.90 -22.58 -8.36
N PRO A 214 6.12 -22.38 -7.04
CA PRO A 214 5.04 -22.14 -6.10
C PRO A 214 4.39 -20.79 -6.43
N SER A 215 3.08 -20.78 -6.47
CA SER A 215 2.28 -19.59 -6.76
C SER A 215 1.55 -19.09 -5.51
N ILE A 216 0.82 -19.97 -4.85
CA ILE A 216 -0.09 -19.62 -3.76
C ILE A 216 0.04 -20.65 -2.66
N ILE A 217 -0.01 -20.21 -1.39
CA ILE A 217 -0.16 -21.05 -0.22
C ILE A 217 -1.55 -20.82 0.37
N ASN A 218 -2.24 -21.92 0.61
CA ASN A 218 -3.47 -22.01 1.39
C ASN A 218 -3.31 -23.05 2.51
N TRP A 219 -4.30 -23.17 3.36
CA TRP A 219 -4.35 -24.12 4.46
C TRP A 219 -5.65 -24.91 4.40
N THR A 220 -5.64 -26.19 4.76
CA THR A 220 -6.88 -26.93 4.90
C THR A 220 -7.72 -26.35 6.01
N ALA A 221 -9.04 -26.44 5.88
CA ALA A 221 -9.98 -25.90 6.87
C ALA A 221 -10.20 -26.84 8.07
N ASP A 222 -9.66 -28.09 7.99
CA ASP A 222 -9.73 -29.06 9.09
C ASP A 222 -8.77 -28.70 10.23
N GLU A 223 -8.85 -29.46 11.32
CA GLU A 223 -8.01 -29.27 12.51
C GLU A 223 -6.50 -29.40 12.24
N ASN A 224 -6.09 -30.13 11.20
CA ASN A 224 -4.68 -30.30 10.86
C ASN A 224 -4.09 -29.02 10.31
N GLN A 225 -4.88 -28.26 9.54
CA GLN A 225 -4.41 -27.06 8.84
C GLN A 225 -3.12 -27.34 8.06
N ASP A 226 -3.17 -28.40 7.24
CA ASP A 226 -2.09 -28.76 6.34
C ASP A 226 -1.89 -27.70 5.27
N MET A 227 -0.65 -27.53 4.81
CA MET A 227 -0.31 -26.53 3.79
C MET A 227 -0.69 -27.02 2.40
N ILE A 228 -1.40 -26.21 1.64
CA ILE A 228 -1.72 -26.46 0.23
C ILE A 228 -0.91 -25.49 -0.61
N ILE A 229 -0.09 -26.04 -1.51
CA ILE A 229 0.70 -25.25 -2.46
C ILE A 229 0.09 -25.40 -3.85
N SER A 230 -0.37 -24.29 -4.42
CA SER A 230 -0.72 -24.22 -5.83
C SER A 230 0.51 -23.82 -6.65
N ARG A 231 0.72 -24.49 -7.80
CA ARG A 231 1.94 -24.34 -8.61
C ARG A 231 1.61 -23.71 -9.96
N ASP A 232 2.31 -22.64 -10.29
CA ASP A 232 2.21 -21.99 -11.61
C ASP A 232 2.90 -22.83 -12.70
N LEU A 233 3.91 -23.61 -12.32
CA LEU A 233 4.50 -24.61 -13.18
C LEU A 233 4.59 -25.92 -12.42
N ALA A 234 3.86 -26.93 -12.89
CA ALA A 234 3.87 -28.29 -12.35
C ALA A 234 4.24 -29.28 -13.46
N LYS A 235 5.50 -29.74 -13.48
CA LYS A 235 6.00 -30.64 -14.54
C LYS A 235 5.28 -31.98 -14.56
N ASP A 236 4.79 -32.44 -13.42
CA ASP A 236 4.05 -33.69 -13.27
C ASP A 236 2.53 -33.54 -13.53
N GLY A 237 2.06 -32.32 -13.84
CA GLY A 237 0.64 -32.02 -14.08
C GLY A 237 -0.21 -31.85 -12.80
N ASN A 238 0.33 -32.06 -11.61
CA ASN A 238 -0.38 -31.90 -10.35
C ASN A 238 -0.23 -30.47 -9.83
N VAL A 239 -1.18 -29.62 -10.18
CA VAL A 239 -1.09 -28.18 -9.90
C VAL A 239 -1.31 -27.82 -8.43
N ASN A 240 -1.93 -28.69 -7.64
CA ASN A 240 -2.10 -28.52 -6.20
C ASN A 240 -1.48 -29.70 -5.46
N VAL A 241 -0.71 -29.40 -4.43
CA VAL A 241 -0.11 -30.39 -3.54
C VAL A 241 -0.39 -30.04 -2.08
N LEU A 242 -0.68 -31.06 -1.29
CA LEU A 242 -0.87 -30.94 0.15
C LEU A 242 0.40 -31.37 0.86
N LYS A 243 0.92 -30.50 1.71
CA LYS A 243 2.07 -30.76 2.60
C LYS A 243 1.57 -30.98 4.02
N LYS A 244 1.84 -32.18 4.57
CA LYS A 244 1.37 -32.59 5.88
C LYS A 244 2.11 -31.90 7.01
N ARG A 245 1.40 -31.17 7.84
CA ARG A 245 1.96 -30.51 9.05
C ARG A 245 2.60 -31.51 10.00
N ALA A 246 1.97 -32.65 10.24
CA ALA A 246 2.49 -33.70 11.12
C ALA A 246 3.88 -34.22 10.75
N SER A 247 4.34 -33.98 9.52
CA SER A 247 5.70 -34.34 9.06
C SER A 247 6.59 -33.11 8.87
N ASP A 248 6.28 -31.99 9.50
CA ASP A 248 6.94 -30.70 9.24
C ASP A 248 6.96 -30.36 7.74
N PHE A 249 5.79 -30.53 7.10
CA PHE A 249 5.56 -30.28 5.67
C PHE A 249 6.44 -31.09 4.69
N LYS A 250 7.07 -32.17 5.16
CA LYS A 250 7.91 -33.04 4.32
C LYS A 250 7.09 -34.03 3.48
N THR A 251 6.02 -34.61 4.06
CA THR A 251 5.14 -35.53 3.33
C THR A 251 4.24 -34.77 2.39
N GLU A 252 4.22 -35.19 1.12
CA GLU A 252 3.44 -34.57 0.06
C GLU A 252 2.33 -35.51 -0.45
N VAL A 253 1.13 -34.97 -0.66
CA VAL A 253 0.01 -35.63 -1.31
C VAL A 253 -0.45 -34.80 -2.48
N LYS A 254 -0.53 -35.40 -3.66
CA LYS A 254 -1.01 -34.73 -4.89
C LYS A 254 -2.54 -34.62 -4.84
N LEU A 255 -3.07 -33.44 -5.18
CA LEU A 255 -4.49 -33.15 -5.14
C LEU A 255 -5.04 -32.96 -6.55
N GLY A 256 -5.84 -33.93 -6.99
CA GLY A 256 -6.48 -33.91 -8.29
C GLY A 256 -5.49 -34.03 -9.44
N GLU A 257 -5.98 -34.46 -10.58
CA GLU A 257 -5.26 -34.45 -11.85
C GLU A 257 -5.68 -33.25 -12.68
N SER A 258 -4.73 -32.58 -13.30
CA SER A 258 -5.00 -31.54 -14.28
C SER A 258 -4.14 -31.76 -15.52
N LYS A 259 -4.76 -31.68 -16.69
CA LYS A 259 -4.02 -31.64 -17.96
C LYS A 259 -3.24 -30.33 -18.14
N GLN A 260 -3.58 -29.32 -17.38
CA GLN A 260 -2.95 -28.00 -17.34
C GLN A 260 -1.84 -28.00 -16.28
N LYS A 261 -0.76 -27.32 -16.57
CA LYS A 261 0.42 -27.28 -15.69
C LYS A 261 0.50 -26.04 -14.79
N GLN A 262 -0.51 -25.18 -14.81
CA GLN A 262 -0.48 -23.89 -14.14
C GLN A 262 -1.76 -23.62 -13.38
N ALA A 263 -1.68 -23.61 -12.03
CA ALA A 263 -2.72 -23.05 -11.17
C ALA A 263 -2.29 -21.63 -10.78
N VAL A 264 -2.98 -20.65 -11.33
CA VAL A 264 -2.62 -19.23 -11.20
C VAL A 264 -3.36 -18.51 -10.09
N GLY A 265 -4.45 -19.08 -9.58
CA GLY A 265 -5.22 -18.61 -8.44
C GLY A 265 -5.84 -19.76 -7.70
N ALA A 266 -5.89 -19.71 -6.39
CA ALA A 266 -6.56 -20.70 -5.55
C ALA A 266 -6.95 -20.12 -4.20
N PHE A 267 -8.01 -20.67 -3.59
CA PHE A 267 -8.38 -20.45 -2.20
C PHE A 267 -9.07 -21.69 -1.63
N VAL A 268 -9.09 -21.80 -0.30
CA VAL A 268 -9.90 -22.76 0.44
C VAL A 268 -11.13 -22.04 0.97
N HIS A 269 -12.32 -22.60 0.69
CA HIS A 269 -13.56 -22.03 1.18
C HIS A 269 -13.68 -22.23 2.71
N PRO A 270 -13.84 -21.16 3.52
CA PRO A 270 -13.72 -21.24 4.97
C PRO A 270 -14.78 -22.10 5.66
N LYS A 271 -15.93 -22.36 5.01
CA LYS A 271 -17.01 -23.18 5.59
C LYS A 271 -17.04 -24.61 5.06
N THR A 272 -16.76 -24.81 3.77
CA THR A 272 -16.86 -26.15 3.15
C THR A 272 -15.52 -26.89 3.13
N GLY A 273 -14.40 -26.18 3.32
CA GLY A 273 -13.06 -26.75 3.23
C GLY A 273 -12.62 -27.09 1.81
N ARG A 274 -13.46 -26.95 0.81
CA ARG A 274 -13.12 -27.27 -0.59
C ARG A 274 -12.11 -26.28 -1.14
N ILE A 275 -11.25 -26.75 -2.05
CA ILE A 275 -10.32 -25.89 -2.79
C ILE A 275 -10.96 -25.44 -4.08
N TYR A 276 -10.88 -24.15 -4.35
CA TYR A 276 -11.23 -23.55 -5.64
C TYR A 276 -9.97 -23.04 -6.29
N TYR A 277 -9.73 -23.38 -7.56
CA TYR A 277 -8.52 -22.96 -8.27
C TYR A 277 -8.78 -22.69 -9.76
N ALA A 278 -8.07 -21.69 -10.29
CA ALA A 278 -8.15 -21.30 -11.69
C ALA A 278 -6.92 -21.80 -12.46
N LEU A 279 -7.15 -22.40 -13.64
CA LEU A 279 -6.10 -22.89 -14.52
C LEU A 279 -5.84 -21.93 -15.68
N TYR A 280 -4.56 -21.73 -15.98
CA TYR A 280 -4.10 -20.96 -17.14
C TYR A 280 -3.77 -21.93 -18.30
N PRO A 281 -4.05 -21.60 -19.59
CA PRO A 281 -4.60 -20.33 -20.09
C PRO A 281 -6.13 -20.26 -20.22
N ASP A 282 -6.85 -21.34 -19.94
CA ASP A 282 -8.27 -21.48 -20.31
C ASP A 282 -9.20 -20.81 -19.30
N GLN A 283 -8.65 -20.38 -18.14
CA GLN A 283 -9.39 -19.71 -17.05
C GLN A 283 -10.60 -20.52 -16.57
N VAL A 284 -10.48 -21.83 -16.63
CA VAL A 284 -11.44 -22.75 -16.04
C VAL A 284 -11.22 -22.77 -14.53
N ILE A 285 -12.29 -22.57 -13.78
CA ILE A 285 -12.31 -22.65 -12.33
C ILE A 285 -12.83 -24.02 -11.94
N TYR A 286 -12.04 -24.70 -11.12
CA TYR A 286 -12.33 -26.01 -10.59
C TYR A 286 -12.54 -25.94 -9.09
N GLU A 287 -13.36 -26.87 -8.59
CA GLU A 287 -13.52 -27.22 -7.20
C GLU A 287 -12.87 -28.58 -6.96
N TYR A 288 -12.10 -28.73 -5.89
CA TYR A 288 -11.65 -30.02 -5.39
C TYR A 288 -12.27 -30.28 -4.03
N ASP A 289 -12.98 -31.40 -3.95
CA ASP A 289 -13.60 -31.90 -2.74
C ASP A 289 -12.67 -32.93 -2.09
N PHE A 290 -12.22 -32.66 -0.85
CA PHE A 290 -11.32 -33.56 -0.12
C PHE A 290 -11.98 -34.84 0.36
N GLU A 291 -13.26 -34.81 0.69
CA GLU A 291 -14.02 -35.97 1.20
C GLU A 291 -14.22 -36.99 0.10
N ASN A 292 -14.70 -36.54 -1.05
CA ASN A 292 -15.00 -37.40 -2.18
C ASN A 292 -13.80 -37.59 -3.12
N LYS A 293 -12.70 -36.82 -2.94
CA LYS A 293 -11.51 -36.77 -3.81
C LYS A 293 -11.86 -36.53 -5.27
N THR A 294 -12.84 -35.67 -5.51
CA THR A 294 -13.33 -35.34 -6.85
C THR A 294 -12.96 -33.94 -7.27
N THR A 295 -12.71 -33.78 -8.56
CA THR A 295 -12.49 -32.47 -9.18
C THR A 295 -13.64 -32.13 -10.10
N THR A 296 -14.33 -31.03 -9.86
CA THR A 296 -15.50 -30.60 -10.63
C THR A 296 -15.22 -29.23 -11.27
N LYS A 297 -15.52 -29.11 -12.56
CA LYS A 297 -15.52 -27.81 -13.22
C LYS A 297 -16.74 -27.03 -12.78
N ILE A 298 -16.54 -25.81 -12.22
CA ILE A 298 -17.65 -24.99 -11.72
C ILE A 298 -17.95 -23.77 -12.60
N ALA A 299 -16.92 -23.17 -13.20
CA ALA A 299 -17.09 -21.99 -14.03
C ALA A 299 -15.94 -21.86 -15.05
N THR A 300 -16.15 -21.00 -16.03
CA THR A 300 -15.06 -20.48 -16.87
C THR A 300 -15.15 -18.97 -16.81
N HIS A 301 -14.03 -18.31 -16.47
CA HIS A 301 -14.00 -16.86 -16.53
C HIS A 301 -14.25 -16.42 -17.98
N PRO A 302 -15.10 -15.41 -18.23
CA PRO A 302 -15.49 -15.04 -19.59
C PRO A 302 -14.34 -14.53 -20.47
N ARG A 303 -13.15 -14.35 -19.91
CA ARG A 303 -11.94 -13.91 -20.61
C ARG A 303 -10.83 -14.93 -20.45
N VAL A 304 -10.28 -15.39 -21.55
CA VAL A 304 -9.19 -16.38 -21.61
C VAL A 304 -7.80 -15.73 -21.68
N LYS A 305 -6.77 -16.51 -21.39
CA LYS A 305 -5.34 -16.12 -21.40
C LYS A 305 -5.01 -14.99 -20.41
N GLU A 306 -5.62 -15.03 -19.24
CA GLU A 306 -5.41 -14.09 -18.17
C GLU A 306 -4.94 -14.81 -16.91
N THR A 307 -3.99 -14.25 -16.18
CA THR A 307 -3.60 -14.75 -14.87
C THR A 307 -4.53 -14.15 -13.82
N LEU A 308 -5.29 -15.01 -13.14
CA LEU A 308 -6.24 -14.63 -12.10
C LEU A 308 -5.71 -15.08 -10.74
N ARG A 309 -5.48 -14.14 -9.83
CA ARG A 309 -5.27 -14.45 -8.41
C ARG A 309 -6.64 -14.50 -7.73
N MET A 310 -6.79 -15.38 -6.75
CA MET A 310 -8.10 -15.59 -6.13
C MET A 310 -8.00 -15.44 -4.62
N VAL A 311 -8.92 -14.68 -4.02
CA VAL A 311 -9.00 -14.46 -2.56
C VAL A 311 -10.46 -14.58 -2.13
N VAL A 312 -10.75 -15.49 -1.22
CA VAL A 312 -12.10 -15.66 -0.67
C VAL A 312 -12.34 -14.69 0.49
N HIS A 313 -13.55 -14.17 0.56
CA HIS A 313 -14.01 -13.38 1.71
C HIS A 313 -14.03 -14.24 2.99
N PRO A 314 -13.64 -13.70 4.17
CA PRO A 314 -13.56 -14.47 5.42
C PRO A 314 -14.87 -15.20 5.80
N THR A 315 -16.02 -14.64 5.42
CA THR A 315 -17.32 -15.30 5.65
C THR A 315 -17.69 -16.39 4.64
N GLY A 316 -16.91 -16.52 3.55
CA GLY A 316 -17.19 -17.43 2.44
C GLY A 316 -18.29 -16.94 1.47
N LYS A 317 -18.93 -15.79 1.72
CA LYS A 317 -20.04 -15.29 0.89
C LYS A 317 -19.66 -15.01 -0.57
N TYR A 318 -18.39 -14.68 -0.84
CA TYR A 318 -17.89 -14.40 -2.18
C TYR A 318 -16.37 -14.53 -2.27
N ALA A 319 -15.85 -14.53 -3.48
CA ALA A 319 -14.40 -14.45 -3.74
C ALA A 319 -14.09 -13.38 -4.78
N TYR A 320 -12.97 -12.71 -4.63
CA TYR A 320 -12.40 -11.82 -5.63
C TYR A 320 -11.38 -12.56 -6.50
N LEU A 321 -11.43 -12.24 -7.80
CA LEU A 321 -10.47 -12.68 -8.81
C LEU A 321 -9.75 -11.44 -9.33
N LEU A 322 -8.47 -11.33 -8.97
CA LEU A 322 -7.63 -10.20 -9.34
C LEU A 322 -6.92 -10.54 -10.64
N ARG A 323 -7.14 -9.71 -11.64
CA ARG A 323 -6.47 -9.89 -12.92
C ARG A 323 -5.09 -9.29 -12.90
N GLN A 324 -4.11 -10.15 -12.76
CA GLN A 324 -2.72 -9.80 -12.96
C GLN A 324 -2.45 -9.46 -14.43
N TYR A 325 -1.47 -8.62 -14.68
CA TYR A 325 -1.04 -8.14 -15.99
C TYR A 325 -0.87 -9.25 -17.04
N ASN A 326 -1.30 -8.95 -18.26
CA ASN A 326 -0.79 -9.55 -19.48
C ASN A 326 -0.35 -8.42 -20.47
N GLU A 327 0.23 -8.79 -21.60
CA GLU A 327 0.74 -7.88 -22.65
C GLU A 327 -0.32 -6.87 -23.17
N ARG A 328 -1.58 -7.04 -22.85
CA ARG A 328 -2.69 -6.18 -23.29
C ARG A 328 -3.06 -5.04 -22.34
N GLY A 329 -2.39 -4.93 -21.19
CA GLY A 329 -2.50 -3.78 -20.31
C GLY A 329 -3.85 -3.54 -19.66
N ASN A 330 -4.65 -4.56 -19.32
CA ASN A 330 -5.93 -4.39 -18.64
C ASN A 330 -5.77 -4.65 -17.14
N GLY A 331 -6.53 -3.96 -16.28
CA GLY A 331 -6.53 -4.18 -14.83
C GLY A 331 -7.96 -4.14 -14.29
N TYR A 332 -8.40 -5.23 -13.65
CA TYR A 332 -9.69 -5.29 -13.01
C TYR A 332 -9.76 -6.36 -11.90
N ILE A 333 -10.76 -6.23 -11.07
CA ILE A 333 -11.14 -7.22 -10.06
C ILE A 333 -12.55 -7.73 -10.43
N SER A 334 -12.69 -9.05 -10.52
CA SER A 334 -13.98 -9.72 -10.66
C SER A 334 -14.40 -10.33 -9.32
N ARG A 335 -15.69 -10.61 -9.17
CA ARG A 335 -16.30 -11.24 -8.01
C ARG A 335 -17.12 -12.45 -8.43
N MET A 336 -17.06 -13.52 -7.63
CA MET A 336 -17.98 -14.66 -7.67
C MET A 336 -18.72 -14.69 -6.34
N ASP A 337 -20.05 -14.74 -6.38
CA ASP A 337 -20.88 -14.87 -5.19
C ASP A 337 -21.17 -16.34 -4.89
N TYR A 338 -21.07 -16.74 -3.63
CA TYR A 338 -21.39 -18.08 -3.17
C TYR A 338 -22.83 -18.18 -2.74
N ASN A 339 -23.56 -19.12 -3.32
CA ASN A 339 -24.92 -19.44 -2.95
C ASN A 339 -24.91 -20.67 -2.01
N SER A 340 -25.16 -20.45 -0.72
CA SER A 340 -25.17 -21.51 0.29
C SER A 340 -26.33 -22.53 0.14
N THR A 341 -27.39 -22.20 -0.60
CA THR A 341 -28.50 -23.11 -0.85
C THR A 341 -28.16 -24.12 -1.96
N THR A 342 -27.49 -23.68 -3.01
CA THR A 342 -27.04 -24.51 -4.12
C THR A 342 -25.62 -25.04 -3.94
N ASP A 343 -24.91 -24.56 -2.92
CA ASP A 343 -23.51 -24.88 -2.63
C ASP A 343 -22.57 -24.61 -3.82
N GLN A 344 -22.80 -23.49 -4.54
CA GLN A 344 -22.08 -23.15 -5.76
C GLN A 344 -21.71 -21.67 -5.83
N PHE A 345 -20.59 -21.40 -6.51
CA PHE A 345 -20.22 -20.05 -6.91
C PHE A 345 -20.86 -19.62 -8.22
N SER A 346 -21.22 -18.36 -8.33
CA SER A 346 -21.70 -17.72 -9.56
C SER A 346 -20.59 -17.62 -10.62
N THR A 347 -20.98 -17.35 -11.87
CA THR A 347 -20.02 -16.90 -12.90
C THR A 347 -19.38 -15.57 -12.49
N PRO A 348 -18.06 -15.39 -12.67
CA PRO A 348 -17.38 -14.15 -12.31
C PRO A 348 -17.86 -12.93 -13.10
N TYR A 349 -18.02 -11.79 -12.41
CA TYR A 349 -18.34 -10.49 -13.00
C TYR A 349 -17.42 -9.38 -12.46
N ILE A 350 -17.16 -8.34 -13.28
CA ILE A 350 -16.22 -7.27 -12.91
C ILE A 350 -16.88 -6.31 -11.90
N VAL A 351 -16.20 -6.03 -10.79
CA VAL A 351 -16.63 -5.09 -9.73
C VAL A 351 -15.81 -3.82 -9.67
N ALA A 352 -14.56 -3.85 -10.11
CA ALA A 352 -13.69 -2.67 -10.13
C ALA A 352 -12.69 -2.75 -11.28
N GLY A 353 -12.34 -1.59 -11.85
CA GLY A 353 -11.42 -1.50 -12.98
C GLY A 353 -12.07 -1.78 -14.34
N SER A 354 -11.25 -2.00 -15.37
CA SER A 354 -11.71 -2.15 -16.74
C SER A 354 -11.00 -3.29 -17.46
N ALA A 355 -11.77 -4.02 -18.25
CA ALA A 355 -11.25 -5.03 -19.16
C ALA A 355 -10.74 -4.46 -20.49
N SER A 356 -10.89 -3.17 -20.74
CA SER A 356 -10.48 -2.51 -21.98
C SER A 356 -9.25 -1.62 -21.84
N GLY A 357 -8.72 -1.45 -20.63
CA GLY A 357 -7.52 -0.65 -20.40
C GLY A 357 -7.03 -0.73 -18.96
N SER A 358 -5.79 -0.34 -18.76
CA SER A 358 -5.16 -0.15 -17.45
C SER A 358 -4.87 1.32 -17.20
N GLY A 359 -4.59 1.67 -15.96
CA GLY A 359 -4.21 3.02 -15.56
C GLY A 359 -4.23 3.20 -14.06
N TYR A 360 -4.08 4.43 -13.63
CA TYR A 360 -4.12 4.82 -12.24
C TYR A 360 -5.21 5.88 -12.04
N ARG A 361 -6.30 5.49 -11.41
CA ARG A 361 -7.38 6.40 -11.00
C ARG A 361 -8.20 5.77 -9.88
N ASP A 362 -8.43 6.52 -8.81
CA ASP A 362 -9.40 6.20 -7.78
C ASP A 362 -10.83 6.40 -8.31
N GLY A 363 -11.79 5.64 -7.80
CA GLY A 363 -13.18 5.77 -8.26
C GLY A 363 -14.04 4.57 -7.91
N VAL A 364 -15.31 4.59 -8.34
CA VAL A 364 -16.27 3.51 -8.07
C VAL A 364 -16.45 2.65 -9.31
N GLY A 365 -16.36 1.32 -9.14
CA GLY A 365 -16.60 0.32 -10.18
C GLY A 365 -15.70 0.53 -11.40
N SER A 366 -16.27 0.62 -12.58
CA SER A 366 -15.54 0.81 -13.85
C SER A 366 -14.89 2.19 -14.04
N ARG A 367 -15.18 3.15 -13.16
CA ARG A 367 -14.49 4.45 -13.15
C ARG A 367 -13.10 4.38 -12.52
N ALA A 368 -12.82 3.37 -11.68
CA ALA A 368 -11.49 3.08 -11.21
C ALA A 368 -10.60 2.57 -12.37
N GLN A 369 -9.30 2.89 -12.31
CA GLN A 369 -8.31 2.31 -13.21
C GLN A 369 -7.23 1.60 -12.39
N LEU A 370 -6.97 0.36 -12.74
CA LEU A 370 -6.01 -0.54 -12.11
C LEU A 370 -4.95 -0.97 -13.13
N ASN A 371 -3.78 -1.40 -12.65
CA ASN A 371 -2.71 -1.87 -13.51
C ASN A 371 -1.96 -3.06 -12.88
N GLY A 372 -2.55 -4.24 -12.98
CA GLY A 372 -1.98 -5.48 -12.47
C GLY A 372 -2.28 -5.73 -10.99
N PRO A 373 -3.54 -5.78 -10.55
CA PRO A 373 -3.86 -6.20 -9.20
C PRO A 373 -3.40 -7.66 -8.97
N THR A 374 -2.69 -7.88 -7.86
CA THR A 374 -2.08 -9.18 -7.52
C THR A 374 -2.68 -9.75 -6.23
N GLN A 375 -1.92 -9.84 -5.14
CA GLN A 375 -2.48 -10.33 -3.89
C GLN A 375 -3.24 -9.22 -3.14
N GLY A 376 -4.33 -9.61 -2.50
CA GLY A 376 -5.04 -8.76 -1.54
C GLY A 376 -5.47 -9.55 -0.31
N VAL A 377 -5.92 -8.82 0.68
CA VAL A 377 -6.38 -9.34 1.99
C VAL A 377 -7.60 -8.55 2.46
N PHE A 378 -8.57 -9.27 3.02
CA PHE A 378 -9.73 -8.65 3.68
C PHE A 378 -9.36 -8.24 5.10
N VAL A 379 -9.66 -7.01 5.47
CA VAL A 379 -9.45 -6.46 6.80
C VAL A 379 -10.75 -5.89 7.32
N LYS A 380 -11.16 -6.33 8.51
CA LYS A 380 -12.39 -5.83 9.12
C LYS A 380 -12.26 -4.34 9.45
N ASN A 381 -13.21 -3.54 8.96
CA ASN A 381 -13.26 -2.11 9.22
C ASN A 381 -14.33 -1.81 10.28
N PRO A 382 -13.93 -1.30 11.46
CA PRO A 382 -14.88 -0.97 12.53
C PRO A 382 -15.97 0.03 12.14
N GLU A 383 -15.72 0.87 11.12
CA GLU A 383 -16.71 1.84 10.61
C GLU A 383 -17.92 1.16 9.95
N TYR A 384 -17.79 -0.12 9.54
CA TYR A 384 -18.87 -0.90 8.94
C TYR A 384 -19.52 -1.87 9.94
N ALA A 385 -19.31 -1.67 11.25
CA ALA A 385 -19.84 -2.57 12.27
C ALA A 385 -21.37 -2.65 12.18
N GLY A 386 -21.89 -3.87 11.96
CA GLY A 386 -23.32 -4.14 11.78
C GLY A 386 -23.84 -4.06 10.35
N GLU A 387 -23.00 -3.68 9.38
CA GLU A 387 -23.33 -3.73 7.96
C GLU A 387 -23.29 -5.17 7.41
N GLU A 388 -23.87 -5.38 6.24
CA GLU A 388 -23.86 -6.70 5.59
C GLU A 388 -22.45 -7.21 5.30
N ASP A 389 -21.55 -6.30 4.95
CA ASP A 389 -20.14 -6.56 4.69
C ASP A 389 -19.28 -5.54 5.47
N GLU A 390 -18.50 -6.05 6.42
CA GLU A 390 -17.70 -5.24 7.34
C GLU A 390 -16.23 -5.17 6.93
N TYR A 391 -15.85 -5.58 5.70
CA TYR A 391 -14.47 -5.74 5.32
C TYR A 391 -14.06 -4.85 4.14
N ASP A 392 -13.02 -4.07 4.33
CA ASP A 392 -12.27 -3.51 3.23
C ASP A 392 -11.33 -4.57 2.62
N PHE A 393 -11.15 -4.52 1.31
CA PHE A 393 -10.22 -5.37 0.60
C PHE A 393 -8.98 -4.57 0.18
N TYR A 394 -7.86 -4.76 0.88
CA TYR A 394 -6.58 -4.17 0.54
C TYR A 394 -5.87 -5.03 -0.51
N PHE A 395 -5.26 -4.43 -1.52
CA PHE A 395 -4.58 -5.18 -2.57
C PHE A 395 -3.39 -4.44 -3.18
N CYS A 396 -2.41 -5.20 -3.66
CA CYS A 396 -1.31 -4.67 -4.45
C CYS A 396 -1.78 -4.33 -5.87
N ASP A 397 -1.56 -3.10 -6.31
CA ASP A 397 -1.71 -2.67 -7.70
C ASP A 397 -0.31 -2.53 -8.31
N GLU A 398 0.25 -3.68 -8.73
CA GLU A 398 1.68 -3.93 -8.97
C GLU A 398 2.34 -2.84 -9.81
N ARG A 399 1.79 -2.57 -11.01
CA ARG A 399 2.39 -1.63 -11.97
C ARG A 399 2.03 -0.18 -11.70
N ASN A 400 1.13 0.07 -10.78
CA ASN A 400 0.89 1.39 -10.22
C ASN A 400 1.75 1.66 -8.98
N HIS A 401 2.55 0.70 -8.54
CA HIS A 401 3.50 0.81 -7.42
C HIS A 401 2.83 1.26 -6.11
N CYS A 402 1.63 0.76 -5.83
CA CYS A 402 0.86 1.16 -4.66
C CYS A 402 -0.01 0.03 -4.10
N ILE A 403 -0.44 0.24 -2.87
CA ILE A 403 -1.47 -0.56 -2.20
C ILE A 403 -2.79 0.23 -2.28
N ARG A 404 -3.86 -0.46 -2.67
CA ARG A 404 -5.18 0.14 -2.83
C ARG A 404 -6.20 -0.57 -1.95
N ILE A 405 -7.32 0.09 -1.69
CA ILE A 405 -8.48 -0.45 -0.99
C ILE A 405 -9.64 -0.52 -1.98
N LEU A 406 -10.34 -1.66 -1.99
CA LEU A 406 -11.67 -1.80 -2.57
C LEU A 406 -12.66 -1.95 -1.43
N THR A 407 -13.53 -0.95 -1.24
CA THR A 407 -14.56 -0.98 -0.20
C THR A 407 -15.71 -1.89 -0.58
N PRO A 408 -16.56 -2.34 0.38
CA PRO A 408 -17.78 -3.12 0.10
C PRO A 408 -18.70 -2.46 -0.93
N THR A 409 -18.72 -1.13 -0.98
CA THR A 409 -19.53 -0.34 -1.92
C THR A 409 -18.91 -0.23 -3.32
N GLY A 410 -17.79 -0.90 -3.58
CA GLY A 410 -17.12 -0.91 -4.88
C GLY A 410 -16.26 0.32 -5.17
N ARG A 411 -15.92 1.11 -4.17
CA ARG A 411 -15.00 2.25 -4.30
C ARG A 411 -13.55 1.78 -4.19
N VAL A 412 -12.71 2.20 -5.12
CA VAL A 412 -11.27 2.01 -5.06
C VAL A 412 -10.60 3.32 -4.64
N VAL A 413 -9.75 3.25 -3.62
CA VAL A 413 -8.91 4.37 -3.16
C VAL A 413 -7.46 3.91 -2.99
N THR A 414 -6.51 4.82 -3.15
CA THR A 414 -5.09 4.51 -2.91
C THR A 414 -4.77 4.66 -1.43
N PHE A 415 -4.27 3.58 -0.81
CA PHE A 415 -3.88 3.53 0.60
C PHE A 415 -2.44 3.97 0.82
N ALA A 416 -1.47 3.35 0.13
CA ALA A 416 -0.04 3.63 0.34
C ALA A 416 0.75 3.56 -0.96
N GLY A 417 1.88 4.27 -1.01
CA GLY A 417 2.76 4.34 -2.17
C GLY A 417 2.52 5.57 -3.04
N ARG A 418 3.35 5.73 -4.08
CA ARG A 418 3.36 6.87 -5.00
C ARG A 418 3.65 8.21 -4.29
N GLY A 419 4.52 8.19 -3.29
CA GLY A 419 4.98 9.41 -2.62
C GLY A 419 5.43 10.47 -3.63
N ASN A 420 5.08 11.74 -3.37
CA ASN A 420 5.23 12.87 -4.29
C ASN A 420 4.52 12.67 -5.65
N ASP A 421 3.39 11.94 -5.66
CA ASP A 421 2.62 11.56 -6.84
C ASP A 421 3.42 10.87 -7.97
N SER A 422 4.58 10.31 -7.62
CA SER A 422 5.44 9.63 -8.60
C SER A 422 4.81 8.36 -9.15
N SER A 423 4.82 8.24 -10.48
CA SER A 423 4.44 7.01 -11.19
C SER A 423 5.57 5.99 -11.25
N ASP A 424 6.80 6.37 -10.90
CA ASP A 424 7.96 5.51 -11.00
C ASP A 424 8.06 4.55 -9.81
N PRO A 425 8.59 3.34 -10.02
CA PRO A 425 8.91 2.45 -8.94
C PRO A 425 9.97 3.07 -8.01
N GLY A 426 9.90 2.74 -6.71
CA GLY A 426 10.86 3.28 -5.74
C GLY A 426 10.86 2.51 -4.43
N PHE A 427 11.81 2.83 -3.55
CA PHE A 427 11.99 2.19 -2.26
C PHE A 427 12.11 3.24 -1.14
N ALA A 428 11.17 4.17 -1.07
CA ALA A 428 11.13 5.14 0.00
C ALA A 428 10.27 4.65 1.16
N ASN A 429 10.79 4.82 2.38
CA ASN A 429 10.06 4.69 3.64
C ASN A 429 9.39 6.02 3.98
N GLY A 430 8.47 6.02 4.96
CA GLY A 430 7.85 7.24 5.48
C GLY A 430 6.33 7.23 5.37
N ALA A 431 5.73 8.43 5.36
CA ALA A 431 4.28 8.62 5.33
C ALA A 431 3.65 8.01 4.08
N LEU A 432 2.50 7.35 4.25
CA LEU A 432 1.87 6.48 3.25
C LEU A 432 1.80 7.04 1.84
N ARG A 433 1.39 8.30 1.70
CA ARG A 433 1.12 8.96 0.42
C ARG A 433 2.09 10.10 0.11
N LEU A 434 2.73 10.67 1.12
CA LEU A 434 3.64 11.80 0.94
C LEU A 434 5.05 11.34 0.52
N GLU A 435 5.54 10.25 1.12
CA GLU A 435 6.94 9.84 0.98
C GLU A 435 7.08 8.42 0.45
N ALA A 436 6.26 7.48 0.95
CA ALA A 436 6.45 6.08 0.69
C ALA A 436 6.32 5.71 -0.80
N ARG A 437 7.27 4.91 -1.28
CA ARG A 437 7.28 4.39 -2.65
C ARG A 437 7.58 2.90 -2.63
N PHE A 438 6.87 2.16 -3.47
CA PHE A 438 7.05 0.72 -3.67
C PHE A 438 7.63 0.42 -5.06
N ALA A 439 8.31 -0.72 -5.17
CA ALA A 439 8.80 -1.24 -6.44
C ALA A 439 8.11 -2.56 -6.77
N TYR A 440 7.04 -2.49 -7.54
CA TYR A 440 6.22 -3.64 -7.95
C TYR A 440 5.74 -4.46 -6.74
N PRO A 441 4.90 -3.89 -5.84
CA PRO A 441 4.32 -4.63 -4.72
C PRO A 441 3.44 -5.76 -5.27
N TRP A 442 3.64 -6.97 -4.75
CA TRP A 442 2.97 -8.15 -5.29
C TRP A 442 2.27 -8.98 -4.23
N ALA A 443 2.97 -9.28 -3.13
CA ALA A 443 2.42 -10.03 -2.01
C ALA A 443 1.93 -9.08 -0.91
N LEU A 444 0.80 -9.40 -0.27
CA LEU A 444 0.21 -8.61 0.80
C LEU A 444 -0.40 -9.51 1.87
N ALA A 445 -0.07 -9.25 3.13
CA ALA A 445 -0.71 -9.87 4.28
C ALA A 445 -1.04 -8.82 5.33
N TYR A 446 -2.08 -9.09 6.13
CA TYR A 446 -2.44 -8.29 7.29
C TYR A 446 -2.26 -9.10 8.56
N ASP A 447 -1.55 -8.53 9.52
CA ASP A 447 -1.29 -9.12 10.83
C ASP A 447 -2.31 -8.60 11.84
N GLU A 448 -3.27 -9.45 12.20
CA GLU A 448 -4.31 -9.11 13.17
C GLU A 448 -3.75 -8.91 14.59
N LYS A 449 -2.64 -9.60 14.92
CA LYS A 449 -2.00 -9.49 16.23
C LYS A 449 -1.28 -8.15 16.38
N ARG A 450 -0.54 -7.73 15.33
CA ARG A 450 0.30 -6.52 15.32
C ARG A 450 -0.37 -5.33 14.63
N LYS A 451 -1.59 -5.51 14.09
CA LYS A 451 -2.36 -4.48 13.38
C LYS A 451 -1.55 -3.75 12.31
N CYS A 452 -0.84 -4.52 11.47
CA CYS A 452 0.00 -3.97 10.42
C CYS A 452 -0.07 -4.82 9.14
N PHE A 453 0.42 -4.26 8.03
CA PHE A 453 0.52 -4.99 6.76
C PHE A 453 1.99 -5.34 6.47
N TYR A 454 2.18 -6.48 5.81
CA TYR A 454 3.45 -6.86 5.18
C TYR A 454 3.28 -6.84 3.66
N VAL A 455 4.20 -6.18 2.98
CA VAL A 455 4.21 -6.06 1.52
C VAL A 455 5.48 -6.72 0.98
N GLY A 456 5.31 -7.75 0.16
CA GLY A 456 6.40 -8.36 -0.60
C GLY A 456 6.54 -7.66 -1.95
N GLU A 457 7.68 -7.03 -2.18
CA GLU A 457 7.99 -6.38 -3.45
C GLU A 457 8.64 -7.38 -4.41
N ARG A 458 8.31 -7.29 -5.69
CA ARG A 458 9.05 -8.00 -6.72
C ARG A 458 10.40 -7.33 -6.98
N GLY A 459 10.46 -6.03 -6.73
CA GLY A 459 11.65 -5.23 -6.88
C GLY A 459 11.87 -4.68 -8.29
N MET A 460 12.84 -3.79 -8.42
CA MET A 460 13.31 -3.28 -9.73
C MET A 460 14.36 -4.19 -10.29
N SER A 461 14.25 -4.52 -11.58
CA SER A 461 15.34 -5.09 -12.34
C SER A 461 16.17 -3.95 -12.92
N ARG A 462 17.40 -3.76 -12.44
CA ARG A 462 18.44 -3.14 -13.23
C ARG A 462 19.28 -4.27 -13.80
N ASP A 463 19.41 -4.33 -15.10
CA ASP A 463 20.23 -5.33 -15.82
C ASP A 463 19.83 -6.81 -15.55
N GLY A 464 18.52 -7.08 -15.40
CA GLY A 464 17.98 -8.42 -15.19
C GLY A 464 18.02 -8.93 -13.76
N LYS A 465 18.37 -8.09 -12.76
CA LYS A 465 18.46 -8.46 -11.34
C LYS A 465 17.39 -7.76 -10.52
N GLU A 466 16.39 -8.53 -10.15
CA GLU A 466 15.31 -8.06 -9.24
C GLU A 466 15.87 -7.95 -7.82
N GLN A 467 15.84 -6.74 -7.26
CA GLN A 467 16.17 -6.49 -5.86
C GLN A 467 14.88 -6.22 -5.10
N ALA A 468 14.51 -7.11 -4.21
CA ALA A 468 13.26 -7.06 -3.46
C ALA A 468 13.49 -7.11 -1.96
N VAL A 469 12.61 -6.44 -1.24
CA VAL A 469 12.56 -6.41 0.22
C VAL A 469 11.13 -6.65 0.68
N ILE A 470 10.97 -6.95 1.96
CA ILE A 470 9.66 -6.97 2.62
C ILE A 470 9.47 -5.65 3.34
N ARG A 471 8.36 -4.98 3.06
CA ARG A 471 7.98 -3.74 3.72
C ARG A 471 6.92 -4.00 4.79
N LYS A 472 6.93 -3.17 5.84
CA LYS A 472 5.90 -3.12 6.88
C LYS A 472 5.14 -1.80 6.77
N ILE A 473 3.82 -1.85 6.82
CA ILE A 473 2.95 -0.67 6.94
C ILE A 473 2.28 -0.77 8.31
N ALA A 474 2.61 0.14 9.21
CA ALA A 474 2.12 0.13 10.58
C ALA A 474 1.86 1.55 11.09
N MET A 475 1.04 1.67 12.14
CA MET A 475 0.95 2.90 12.92
C MET A 475 2.31 3.21 13.56
N GLU A 476 2.68 4.46 13.69
CA GLU A 476 3.84 4.90 14.48
C GLU A 476 3.78 4.34 15.90
N GLU A 477 4.91 3.84 16.39
CA GLU A 477 5.07 3.31 17.75
C GLU A 477 5.09 4.42 18.81
#